data_39fe88d72ea4d7b57c0614369556088b
#
_entry.id   39fe88d72ea4d7b57c0614369556088b
#
_cell.length_a   1.000
_cell.length_b   1.000
_cell.length_c   1.000
_cell.angle_alpha   90.00
_cell.angle_beta   90.00
_cell.angle_gamma   90.00
#
_symmetry.space_group_name_H-M   'P 1'
#
loop_
_entity.id
_entity.type
_entity.pdbx_description
1 polymer ?
#
loop_
_entity_poly.entity_id
_entity_poly.type
_entity_poly.pdbx_seq_one_letter_code
_entity_poly.pdbx_strand_id
1 'polypeptide(L)'
;MGSAVCEAVAADDLLDLVGAVDPSSSGDMDSTGTVVVSDSIEDVDPTEVDVAVDFTVAEAARQNVQWCADHGIHAVVGTSGLLESDLVSFRAAFTSSNCLIAPNFAIGAVLLMRFAEMAAPFFPTAEIIELHHDNKVDAPSGTAMRTLERMAQASNEWGTDPTELETISGSRGGTGPGGIQVHSVRLRGLVAHQEVLFGTDGETLTLRHDSLDRSSFMNGITLACKAISEHPGVTIGLDTLLGI
;
A
#
# COMPACT_ATOMS: atom_id res chain seq x y z
N MET A 1 -1.79 13.08 -3.00
CA MET A 1 -0.78 12.42 -2.13
C MET A 1 0.44 13.31 -1.92
N GLY A 2 1.04 13.86 -2.95
CA GLY A 2 2.27 14.65 -2.85
C GLY A 2 2.28 15.68 -1.74
N SER A 3 1.29 16.57 -1.68
CA SER A 3 1.17 17.59 -0.61
C SER A 3 1.18 16.99 0.80
N ALA A 4 0.44 15.89 1.02
CA ALA A 4 0.44 15.22 2.34
C ALA A 4 1.79 14.59 2.69
N VAL A 5 2.53 14.12 1.68
CA VAL A 5 3.92 13.62 1.87
C VAL A 5 4.85 14.78 2.25
N CYS A 6 4.79 15.92 1.54
CA CYS A 6 5.58 17.10 1.87
C CYS A 6 5.32 17.55 3.32
N GLU A 7 4.04 17.63 3.72
CA GLU A 7 3.66 18.00 5.09
C GLU A 7 4.21 16.98 6.12
N ALA A 8 4.14 15.69 5.83
CA ALA A 8 4.64 14.66 6.75
C ALA A 8 6.16 14.66 6.86
N VAL A 9 6.87 14.88 5.75
CA VAL A 9 8.34 14.99 5.73
C VAL A 9 8.78 16.24 6.49
N ALA A 10 8.16 17.40 6.21
CA ALA A 10 8.49 18.65 6.89
C ALA A 10 8.16 18.66 8.40
N ALA A 11 7.26 17.77 8.85
CA ALA A 11 6.91 17.63 10.26
C ALA A 11 7.78 16.61 11.03
N ASP A 12 8.62 15.83 10.34
CA ASP A 12 9.47 14.79 10.96
C ASP A 12 10.87 15.37 11.23
N ASP A 13 11.31 15.38 12.49
CA ASP A 13 12.59 15.97 12.91
C ASP A 13 13.84 15.27 12.31
N LEU A 14 13.68 14.12 11.67
CA LEU A 14 14.75 13.32 11.07
C LEU A 14 14.76 13.38 9.53
N LEU A 15 13.87 14.15 8.92
CA LEU A 15 13.75 14.27 7.48
C LEU A 15 13.74 15.76 7.07
N ASP A 16 14.43 16.05 5.98
CA ASP A 16 14.43 17.37 5.35
C ASP A 16 13.72 17.32 3.98
N LEU A 17 12.77 18.20 3.75
CA LEU A 17 12.13 18.36 2.45
C LEU A 17 13.01 19.24 1.55
N VAL A 18 13.71 18.62 0.60
CA VAL A 18 14.67 19.30 -0.29
C VAL A 18 14.12 19.53 -1.70
N GLY A 19 13.03 18.86 -2.09
CA GLY A 19 12.42 19.02 -3.41
C GLY A 19 10.99 18.48 -3.48
N ALA A 20 10.21 19.03 -4.39
CA ALA A 20 8.87 18.55 -4.76
C ALA A 20 8.72 18.64 -6.28
N VAL A 21 8.08 17.64 -6.90
CA VAL A 21 7.90 17.57 -8.36
C VAL A 21 6.44 17.28 -8.67
N ASP A 22 5.81 18.18 -9.40
CA ASP A 22 4.46 17.99 -9.95
C ASP A 22 4.25 18.94 -11.15
N PRO A 23 4.18 18.42 -12.40
CA PRO A 23 4.00 19.25 -13.59
C PRO A 23 2.76 20.15 -13.54
N SER A 24 1.72 19.75 -12.79
CA SER A 24 0.48 20.53 -12.68
C SER A 24 0.58 21.72 -11.71
N SER A 25 1.60 21.75 -10.88
CA SER A 25 1.83 22.78 -9.84
C SER A 25 3.22 23.41 -9.93
N SER A 26 3.91 23.23 -11.06
CA SER A 26 5.26 23.74 -11.28
C SER A 26 5.33 25.26 -11.13
N GLY A 27 6.32 25.73 -10.37
CA GLY A 27 6.54 27.14 -10.05
C GLY A 27 5.77 27.64 -8.81
N ASP A 28 4.83 26.87 -8.28
CA ASP A 28 4.16 27.17 -7.01
C ASP A 28 5.03 26.74 -5.82
N MET A 29 4.76 27.31 -4.65
CA MET A 29 5.32 26.76 -3.41
C MET A 29 4.56 25.47 -3.04
N ASP A 30 5.30 24.50 -2.49
CA ASP A 30 4.68 23.30 -1.92
C ASP A 30 3.73 23.65 -0.74
N SER A 31 2.94 22.69 -0.27
CA SER A 31 1.94 22.91 0.79
C SER A 31 2.53 23.39 2.12
N THR A 32 3.82 23.18 2.36
CA THR A 32 4.53 23.63 3.57
C THR A 32 5.17 25.02 3.40
N GLY A 33 5.29 25.52 2.18
CA GLY A 33 6.02 26.74 1.86
C GLY A 33 7.55 26.60 1.95
N THR A 34 8.07 25.38 1.87
CA THR A 34 9.49 25.09 2.04
C THR A 34 10.24 25.10 0.71
N VAL A 35 9.70 24.46 -0.32
CA VAL A 35 10.34 24.32 -1.62
C VAL A 35 9.43 24.78 -2.76
N VAL A 36 10.04 25.24 -3.87
CA VAL A 36 9.31 25.49 -5.12
C VAL A 36 9.12 24.16 -5.84
N VAL A 37 7.90 23.89 -6.29
CA VAL A 37 7.57 22.67 -7.03
C VAL A 37 8.19 22.74 -8.42
N SER A 38 8.97 21.72 -8.80
CA SER A 38 9.60 21.57 -10.11
C SER A 38 8.66 20.88 -11.11
N ASP A 39 8.90 21.08 -12.39
CA ASP A 39 8.16 20.45 -13.49
C ASP A 39 8.57 18.99 -13.68
N SER A 40 9.84 18.68 -13.49
CA SER A 40 10.44 17.37 -13.72
C SER A 40 11.39 16.98 -12.57
N ILE A 41 11.57 15.68 -12.37
CA ILE A 41 12.59 15.17 -11.44
C ILE A 41 14.02 15.53 -11.92
N GLU A 42 14.22 15.76 -13.22
CA GLU A 42 15.48 16.19 -13.80
C GLU A 42 15.90 17.61 -13.38
N ASP A 43 14.94 18.42 -12.89
CA ASP A 43 15.20 19.78 -12.38
C ASP A 43 15.70 19.78 -10.93
N VAL A 44 15.66 18.63 -10.26
CA VAL A 44 16.12 18.47 -8.87
C VAL A 44 17.61 18.16 -8.87
N ASP A 45 18.37 18.81 -7.98
CA ASP A 45 19.78 18.49 -7.80
C ASP A 45 19.94 17.13 -7.09
N PRO A 46 20.43 16.09 -7.78
CA PRO A 46 20.53 14.75 -7.20
C PRO A 46 21.52 14.66 -6.04
N THR A 47 22.41 15.63 -5.86
CA THR A 47 23.40 15.63 -4.78
C THR A 47 22.81 16.04 -3.43
N GLU A 48 21.62 16.62 -3.44
CA GLU A 48 20.90 17.07 -2.24
C GLU A 48 19.82 16.05 -1.78
N VAL A 49 19.63 14.91 -2.53
CA VAL A 49 18.55 13.97 -2.29
C VAL A 49 19.07 12.60 -1.88
N ASP A 50 18.70 12.14 -0.70
CA ASP A 50 18.94 10.77 -0.26
C ASP A 50 17.81 9.82 -0.69
N VAL A 51 16.56 10.27 -0.59
CA VAL A 51 15.36 9.44 -0.85
C VAL A 51 14.32 10.21 -1.65
N ALA A 52 13.81 9.62 -2.71
CA ALA A 52 12.66 10.12 -3.46
C ALA A 52 11.40 9.30 -3.15
N VAL A 53 10.25 9.98 -2.96
CA VAL A 53 8.96 9.34 -2.72
C VAL A 53 8.06 9.55 -3.94
N ASP A 54 7.62 8.46 -4.58
CA ASP A 54 6.80 8.50 -5.79
C ASP A 54 5.35 8.05 -5.54
N PHE A 55 4.41 8.96 -5.80
CA PHE A 55 2.96 8.74 -5.84
C PHE A 55 2.34 9.31 -7.12
N THR A 56 2.98 9.06 -8.24
CA THR A 56 2.55 9.55 -9.57
C THR A 56 1.64 8.53 -10.28
N VAL A 57 1.81 8.38 -11.59
CA VAL A 57 1.18 7.34 -12.41
C VAL A 57 2.26 6.37 -12.91
N ALA A 58 1.87 5.14 -13.26
CA ALA A 58 2.83 4.09 -13.58
C ALA A 58 3.86 4.46 -14.65
N GLU A 59 3.49 5.27 -15.65
CA GLU A 59 4.40 5.71 -16.70
C GLU A 59 5.46 6.69 -16.17
N ALA A 60 5.06 7.68 -15.39
CA ALA A 60 5.98 8.63 -14.76
C ALA A 60 6.85 7.92 -13.70
N ALA A 61 6.26 7.03 -12.90
CA ALA A 61 6.99 6.26 -11.90
C ALA A 61 8.13 5.44 -12.52
N ARG A 62 7.95 4.83 -13.71
CA ARG A 62 9.03 4.10 -14.39
C ARG A 62 10.23 5.00 -14.67
N GLN A 63 9.99 6.23 -15.09
CA GLN A 63 11.05 7.21 -15.42
C GLN A 63 11.70 7.73 -14.12
N ASN A 64 10.89 8.13 -13.13
CA ASN A 64 11.37 8.66 -11.87
C ASN A 64 12.20 7.63 -11.09
N VAL A 65 11.72 6.39 -11.02
CA VAL A 65 12.40 5.30 -10.31
C VAL A 65 13.72 4.93 -11.02
N GLN A 66 13.75 4.94 -12.37
CA GLN A 66 14.99 4.73 -13.12
C GLN A 66 15.97 5.87 -12.87
N TRP A 67 15.50 7.12 -12.89
CA TRP A 67 16.34 8.29 -12.56
C TRP A 67 16.95 8.18 -11.17
N CYS A 68 16.19 7.75 -10.17
CA CYS A 68 16.71 7.51 -8.82
C CYS A 68 17.84 6.47 -8.82
N ALA A 69 17.64 5.35 -9.52
CA ALA A 69 18.67 4.31 -9.63
C ALA A 69 19.95 4.82 -10.30
N ASP A 70 19.83 5.60 -11.36
CA ASP A 70 20.95 6.15 -12.14
C ASP A 70 21.78 7.17 -11.33
N HIS A 71 21.15 7.84 -10.34
CA HIS A 71 21.81 8.84 -9.48
C HIS A 71 22.16 8.30 -8.08
N GLY A 72 21.91 7.01 -7.80
CA GLY A 72 22.22 6.41 -6.49
C GLY A 72 21.29 6.86 -5.37
N ILE A 73 20.10 7.38 -5.70
CA ILE A 73 19.07 7.85 -4.78
C ILE A 73 18.16 6.68 -4.41
N HIS A 74 17.79 6.56 -3.14
CA HIS A 74 16.80 5.58 -2.71
C HIS A 74 15.40 5.97 -3.20
N ALA A 75 14.54 4.98 -3.48
CA ALA A 75 13.17 5.22 -3.94
C ALA A 75 12.13 4.55 -3.04
N VAL A 76 11.10 5.31 -2.65
CA VAL A 76 9.91 4.82 -1.93
C VAL A 76 8.70 5.02 -2.83
N VAL A 77 8.14 3.93 -3.36
CA VAL A 77 7.17 3.94 -4.44
C VAL A 77 5.81 3.44 -3.97
N GLY A 78 4.81 4.32 -4.01
CA GLY A 78 3.41 4.01 -3.72
C GLY A 78 2.52 4.05 -4.97
N THR A 79 3.11 4.26 -6.13
CA THR A 79 2.39 4.29 -7.40
C THR A 79 1.88 2.90 -7.78
N SER A 80 0.60 2.82 -8.14
CA SER A 80 -0.05 1.60 -8.60
C SER A 80 0.12 1.39 -10.12
N GLY A 81 -0.12 0.15 -10.60
CA GLY A 81 -0.08 -0.18 -12.03
C GLY A 81 1.31 -0.52 -12.57
N LEU A 82 2.30 -0.69 -11.71
CA LEU A 82 3.59 -1.29 -12.09
C LEU A 82 3.40 -2.78 -12.40
N LEU A 83 4.09 -3.25 -13.43
CA LEU A 83 4.04 -4.64 -13.90
C LEU A 83 5.25 -5.43 -13.38
N GLU A 84 5.19 -6.76 -13.45
CA GLU A 84 6.33 -7.61 -13.08
C GLU A 84 7.58 -7.30 -13.92
N SER A 85 7.42 -6.91 -15.18
CA SER A 85 8.53 -6.45 -16.02
C SER A 85 9.23 -5.20 -15.47
N ASP A 86 8.46 -4.29 -14.82
CA ASP A 86 9.03 -3.10 -14.20
C ASP A 86 9.86 -3.50 -12.97
N LEU A 87 9.35 -4.44 -12.17
CA LEU A 87 10.08 -4.97 -11.00
C LEU A 87 11.39 -5.64 -11.40
N VAL A 88 11.40 -6.40 -12.50
CA VAL A 88 12.63 -7.00 -13.05
C VAL A 88 13.62 -5.93 -13.45
N SER A 89 13.17 -4.88 -14.13
CA SER A 89 14.03 -3.75 -14.55
C SER A 89 14.61 -3.01 -13.33
N PHE A 90 13.78 -2.73 -12.33
CA PHE A 90 14.23 -2.05 -11.11
C PHE A 90 15.23 -2.90 -10.31
N ARG A 91 15.02 -4.22 -10.20
CA ARG A 91 16.02 -5.11 -9.56
C ARG A 91 17.38 -5.08 -10.26
N ALA A 92 17.40 -4.89 -11.56
CA ALA A 92 18.64 -4.76 -12.32
C ALA A 92 19.29 -3.37 -12.17
N ALA A 93 18.49 -2.31 -11.97
CA ALA A 93 18.97 -0.92 -11.89
C ALA A 93 19.47 -0.55 -10.49
N PHE A 94 18.77 -0.95 -9.41
CA PHE A 94 19.12 -0.61 -8.03
C PHE A 94 20.29 -1.44 -7.51
N THR A 95 21.52 -1.07 -7.89
CA THR A 95 22.77 -1.73 -7.47
C THR A 95 23.58 -0.91 -6.45
N SER A 96 23.38 0.41 -6.42
CA SER A 96 24.07 1.35 -5.53
C SER A 96 23.12 2.06 -4.56
N SER A 97 21.83 1.96 -4.79
CA SER A 97 20.76 2.46 -3.93
C SER A 97 19.66 1.41 -3.77
N ASN A 98 18.61 1.71 -3.03
CA ASN A 98 17.55 0.76 -2.69
C ASN A 98 16.18 1.30 -3.13
N CYS A 99 15.23 0.39 -3.40
CA CYS A 99 13.88 0.74 -3.79
C CYS A 99 12.86 -0.06 -2.97
N LEU A 100 11.93 0.64 -2.34
CA LEU A 100 10.74 0.03 -1.76
C LEU A 100 9.54 0.30 -2.67
N ILE A 101 8.83 -0.75 -3.05
CA ILE A 101 7.55 -0.65 -3.74
C ILE A 101 6.48 -1.23 -2.83
N ALA A 102 5.58 -0.39 -2.33
CA ALA A 102 4.54 -0.85 -1.42
C ALA A 102 3.14 -0.50 -1.93
N PRO A 103 2.26 -1.51 -2.08
CA PRO A 103 0.87 -1.29 -2.52
C PRO A 103 0.03 -0.60 -1.43
N ASN A 104 0.52 -0.57 -0.20
CA ASN A 104 -0.13 0.08 0.94
C ASN A 104 0.90 0.54 1.97
N PHE A 105 0.81 1.80 2.40
CA PHE A 105 1.64 2.40 3.43
C PHE A 105 0.91 2.58 4.77
N ALA A 106 -0.38 2.24 4.88
CA ALA A 106 -1.08 2.23 6.14
C ALA A 106 -0.59 1.06 6.99
N ILE A 107 0.21 1.34 8.03
CA ILE A 107 0.82 0.32 8.89
C ILE A 107 -0.24 -0.62 9.45
N GLY A 108 -1.38 -0.09 9.90
CA GLY A 108 -2.48 -0.90 10.43
C GLY A 108 -3.08 -1.86 9.40
N ALA A 109 -3.15 -1.48 8.10
CA ALA A 109 -3.60 -2.39 7.04
C ALA A 109 -2.58 -3.51 6.78
N VAL A 110 -1.28 -3.20 6.83
CA VAL A 110 -0.20 -4.18 6.67
C VAL A 110 -0.20 -5.18 7.83
N LEU A 111 -0.33 -4.68 9.07
CA LEU A 111 -0.45 -5.51 10.26
C LEU A 111 -1.70 -6.40 10.22
N LEU A 112 -2.86 -5.86 9.79
CA LEU A 112 -4.08 -6.64 9.64
C LEU A 112 -3.87 -7.82 8.67
N MET A 113 -3.26 -7.58 7.51
CA MET A 113 -2.96 -8.65 6.54
C MET A 113 -2.08 -9.74 7.17
N ARG A 114 -1.06 -9.35 7.92
CA ARG A 114 -0.15 -10.29 8.59
C ARG A 114 -0.84 -11.06 9.71
N PHE A 115 -1.63 -10.40 10.54
CA PHE A 115 -2.39 -11.06 11.60
C PHE A 115 -3.44 -12.02 11.04
N ALA A 116 -4.10 -11.66 9.94
CA ALA A 116 -5.03 -12.55 9.24
C ALA A 116 -4.33 -13.81 8.69
N GLU A 117 -3.16 -13.65 8.08
CA GLU A 117 -2.31 -14.75 7.64
C GLU A 117 -1.93 -15.69 8.81
N MET A 118 -1.50 -15.11 9.93
CA MET A 118 -1.12 -15.87 11.13
C MET A 118 -2.30 -16.59 11.78
N ALA A 119 -3.50 -16.01 11.75
CA ALA A 119 -4.71 -16.60 12.34
C ALA A 119 -5.32 -17.71 11.46
N ALA A 120 -5.17 -17.62 10.15
CA ALA A 120 -5.79 -18.52 9.17
C ALA A 120 -5.66 -20.02 9.47
N PRO A 121 -4.51 -20.58 9.93
CA PRO A 121 -4.37 -22.01 10.22
C PRO A 121 -5.21 -22.51 11.42
N PHE A 122 -5.73 -21.61 12.24
CA PHE A 122 -6.44 -21.95 13.48
C PHE A 122 -7.97 -21.90 13.37
N PHE A 123 -8.49 -21.40 12.23
CA PHE A 123 -9.92 -21.19 12.02
C PHE A 123 -10.38 -21.85 10.72
N PRO A 124 -11.40 -22.72 10.75
CA PRO A 124 -11.89 -23.39 9.56
C PRO A 124 -12.76 -22.51 8.67
N THR A 125 -13.24 -21.36 9.17
CA THR A 125 -14.08 -20.43 8.40
C THR A 125 -13.63 -19.00 8.56
N ALA A 126 -13.70 -18.23 7.46
CA ALA A 126 -13.43 -16.79 7.51
C ALA A 126 -14.21 -16.06 6.42
N GLU A 127 -14.50 -14.79 6.66
CA GLU A 127 -15.05 -13.85 5.68
C GLU A 127 -14.29 -12.51 5.73
N ILE A 128 -14.20 -11.84 4.60
CA ILE A 128 -13.59 -10.50 4.48
C ILE A 128 -14.67 -9.50 4.10
N ILE A 129 -14.74 -8.38 4.81
CA ILE A 129 -15.60 -7.25 4.48
C ILE A 129 -14.70 -6.03 4.24
N GLU A 130 -14.69 -5.53 3.02
CA GLU A 130 -13.98 -4.29 2.69
C GLU A 130 -14.98 -3.18 2.41
N LEU A 131 -14.72 -1.98 2.94
CA LEU A 131 -15.64 -0.87 2.86
C LEU A 131 -14.90 0.38 2.37
N HIS A 132 -15.39 0.99 1.30
CA HIS A 132 -14.77 2.17 0.69
C HIS A 132 -15.81 3.23 0.31
N HIS A 133 -15.30 4.42 -0.02
CA HIS A 133 -16.11 5.50 -0.58
C HIS A 133 -16.80 5.06 -1.89
N ASP A 134 -17.90 5.72 -2.20
CA ASP A 134 -18.77 5.38 -3.35
C ASP A 134 -18.16 5.69 -4.74
N ASN A 135 -17.01 6.39 -4.78
CA ASN A 135 -16.26 6.64 -6.03
C ASN A 135 -15.21 5.56 -6.37
N LYS A 136 -15.04 4.52 -5.53
CA LYS A 136 -14.12 3.43 -5.82
C LYS A 136 -14.72 2.49 -6.87
N VAL A 137 -14.08 2.38 -8.04
CA VAL A 137 -14.59 1.67 -9.21
C VAL A 137 -14.30 0.17 -9.24
N ASP A 138 -13.26 -0.28 -8.54
CA ASP A 138 -12.89 -1.69 -8.41
C ASP A 138 -13.52 -2.32 -7.16
N ALA A 139 -13.84 -3.60 -7.24
CA ALA A 139 -14.30 -4.46 -6.15
C ALA A 139 -13.91 -5.92 -6.42
N PRO A 140 -13.35 -6.67 -5.44
CA PRO A 140 -12.85 -6.19 -4.16
C PRO A 140 -11.62 -5.29 -4.28
N SER A 141 -11.26 -4.58 -3.18
CA SER A 141 -10.06 -3.76 -3.14
C SER A 141 -8.78 -4.61 -3.26
N GLY A 142 -7.69 -4.02 -3.78
CA GLY A 142 -6.41 -4.72 -3.87
C GLY A 142 -5.87 -5.21 -2.50
N THR A 143 -6.12 -4.45 -1.42
CA THR A 143 -5.77 -4.87 -0.05
C THR A 143 -6.56 -6.09 0.39
N ALA A 144 -7.87 -6.13 0.12
CA ALA A 144 -8.72 -7.28 0.45
C ALA A 144 -8.30 -8.52 -0.35
N MET A 145 -8.00 -8.37 -1.64
CA MET A 145 -7.50 -9.48 -2.46
C MET A 145 -6.17 -10.03 -1.94
N ARG A 146 -5.23 -9.15 -1.56
CA ARG A 146 -3.95 -9.58 -1.01
C ARG A 146 -4.09 -10.25 0.37
N THR A 147 -5.00 -9.76 1.22
CA THR A 147 -5.35 -10.42 2.49
C THR A 147 -5.86 -11.84 2.24
N LEU A 148 -6.82 -11.97 1.32
CA LEU A 148 -7.41 -13.23 0.92
C LEU A 148 -6.37 -14.24 0.41
N GLU A 149 -5.47 -13.80 -0.48
CA GLU A 149 -4.40 -14.63 -1.02
C GLU A 149 -3.46 -15.14 0.07
N ARG A 150 -3.04 -14.26 1.00
CA ARG A 150 -2.19 -14.63 2.14
C ARG A 150 -2.88 -15.65 3.05
N MET A 151 -4.15 -15.43 3.39
CA MET A 151 -4.94 -16.37 4.20
C MET A 151 -5.08 -17.73 3.51
N ALA A 152 -5.41 -17.74 2.21
CA ALA A 152 -5.57 -18.96 1.44
C ALA A 152 -4.25 -19.73 1.27
N GLN A 153 -3.10 -19.06 1.24
CA GLN A 153 -1.78 -19.68 1.23
C GLN A 153 -1.36 -20.25 2.59
N ALA A 154 -1.81 -19.60 3.67
CA ALA A 154 -1.46 -19.98 5.05
C ALA A 154 -2.24 -21.21 5.54
N SER A 155 -3.41 -21.53 4.97
CA SER A 155 -4.25 -22.67 5.32
C SER A 155 -4.88 -23.31 4.09
N ASN A 156 -4.97 -24.64 4.10
CA ASN A 156 -5.71 -25.44 3.10
C ASN A 156 -6.99 -26.07 3.69
N GLU A 157 -7.31 -25.80 4.94
CA GLU A 157 -8.39 -26.44 5.69
C GLU A 157 -9.59 -25.49 5.86
N TRP A 158 -10.08 -24.93 4.75
CA TRP A 158 -11.24 -24.06 4.74
C TRP A 158 -12.54 -24.86 4.62
N GLY A 159 -13.51 -24.56 5.49
CA GLY A 159 -14.86 -25.12 5.43
C GLY A 159 -15.60 -24.65 4.17
N THR A 160 -16.50 -25.47 3.70
CA THR A 160 -17.37 -25.12 2.56
C THR A 160 -18.53 -24.23 3.01
N ASP A 161 -18.89 -23.25 2.19
CA ASP A 161 -20.10 -22.45 2.39
C ASP A 161 -21.35 -23.37 2.25
N PRO A 162 -22.19 -23.48 3.28
CA PRO A 162 -23.39 -24.33 3.24
C PRO A 162 -24.59 -23.68 2.53
N THR A 163 -24.42 -22.46 1.98
CA THR A 163 -25.51 -21.73 1.36
C THR A 163 -25.93 -22.37 0.02
N GLU A 164 -27.13 -22.95 -0.01
CA GLU A 164 -27.70 -23.55 -1.22
C GLU A 164 -28.63 -22.60 -1.99
N LEU A 165 -29.18 -21.57 -1.31
CA LEU A 165 -30.16 -20.66 -1.88
C LEU A 165 -29.84 -19.21 -1.51
N GLU A 166 -29.58 -18.41 -2.53
CA GLU A 166 -29.54 -16.95 -2.40
C GLU A 166 -30.86 -16.35 -2.85
N THR A 167 -31.60 -15.72 -1.96
CA THR A 167 -32.82 -15.00 -2.29
C THR A 167 -32.54 -13.78 -3.18
N ILE A 168 -31.39 -13.18 -2.99
CA ILE A 168 -30.82 -12.11 -3.82
C ILE A 168 -29.46 -12.60 -4.30
N SER A 169 -29.27 -12.71 -5.61
CA SER A 169 -28.02 -13.16 -6.21
C SER A 169 -26.85 -12.29 -5.74
N GLY A 170 -25.76 -12.91 -5.30
CA GLY A 170 -24.57 -12.24 -4.78
C GLY A 170 -24.67 -11.80 -3.31
N SER A 171 -25.74 -12.21 -2.58
CA SER A 171 -25.90 -11.86 -1.17
C SER A 171 -24.81 -12.47 -0.28
N ARG A 172 -24.16 -13.56 -0.73
CA ARG A 172 -22.99 -14.17 -0.07
C ARG A 172 -21.66 -13.54 -0.46
N GLY A 173 -21.67 -12.45 -1.25
CA GLY A 173 -20.45 -11.82 -1.74
C GLY A 173 -19.79 -12.58 -2.88
N GLY A 174 -18.48 -12.42 -3.04
CA GLY A 174 -17.66 -13.12 -4.01
C GLY A 174 -16.85 -14.23 -3.35
N THR A 175 -16.80 -15.42 -3.96
CA THR A 175 -15.97 -16.53 -3.50
C THR A 175 -14.56 -16.40 -4.06
N GLY A 176 -13.58 -16.30 -3.18
CA GLY A 176 -12.18 -16.20 -3.54
C GLY A 176 -11.38 -17.48 -3.31
N PRO A 177 -10.05 -17.43 -3.44
CA PRO A 177 -9.15 -18.53 -3.10
C PRO A 177 -9.46 -19.15 -1.72
N GLY A 178 -9.39 -20.45 -1.62
CA GLY A 178 -9.74 -21.18 -0.39
C GLY A 178 -11.26 -21.27 -0.10
N GLY A 179 -12.12 -20.73 -0.97
CA GLY A 179 -13.56 -20.69 -0.70
C GLY A 179 -13.99 -19.57 0.26
N ILE A 180 -13.06 -18.68 0.64
CA ILE A 180 -13.31 -17.57 1.57
C ILE A 180 -14.20 -16.53 0.88
N GLN A 181 -15.25 -16.09 1.57
CA GLN A 181 -16.15 -15.07 1.03
C GLN A 181 -15.60 -13.66 1.22
N VAL A 182 -15.78 -12.80 0.20
CA VAL A 182 -15.38 -11.39 0.24
C VAL A 182 -16.58 -10.50 -0.09
N HIS A 183 -16.84 -9.52 0.76
CA HIS A 183 -17.92 -8.56 0.63
C HIS A 183 -17.34 -7.16 0.42
N SER A 184 -17.90 -6.44 -0.57
CA SER A 184 -17.46 -5.08 -0.90
C SER A 184 -18.58 -4.09 -0.63
N VAL A 185 -18.37 -3.15 0.29
CA VAL A 185 -19.31 -2.07 0.60
C VAL A 185 -18.81 -0.77 -0.04
N ARG A 186 -19.72 -0.05 -0.71
CA ARG A 186 -19.48 1.28 -1.29
C ARG A 186 -20.50 2.25 -0.70
N LEU A 187 -20.02 3.23 0.11
CA LEU A 187 -20.91 4.12 0.83
C LEU A 187 -20.23 5.49 1.02
N ARG A 188 -21.00 6.58 0.89
CA ARG A 188 -20.54 7.93 1.20
C ARG A 188 -20.16 8.07 2.67
N GLY A 189 -19.08 8.78 2.93
CA GLY A 189 -18.53 8.96 4.28
C GLY A 189 -17.52 7.91 4.70
N LEU A 190 -17.39 6.80 3.96
CA LEU A 190 -16.29 5.86 4.14
C LEU A 190 -15.04 6.33 3.39
N VAL A 191 -13.87 5.91 3.85
CA VAL A 191 -12.58 6.13 3.19
C VAL A 191 -12.02 4.79 2.72
N ALA A 192 -11.39 4.02 3.60
CA ALA A 192 -10.89 2.68 3.30
C ALA A 192 -10.83 1.85 4.60
N HIS A 193 -11.60 0.79 4.64
CA HIS A 193 -11.74 -0.05 5.83
C HIS A 193 -11.72 -1.51 5.42
N GLN A 194 -11.24 -2.37 6.32
CA GLN A 194 -11.29 -3.81 6.14
C GLN A 194 -11.52 -4.51 7.47
N GLU A 195 -12.41 -5.49 7.44
CA GLU A 195 -12.66 -6.44 8.49
C GLU A 195 -12.38 -7.86 8.01
N VAL A 196 -11.72 -8.67 8.85
CA VAL A 196 -11.57 -10.10 8.64
C VAL A 196 -12.20 -10.79 9.85
N LEU A 197 -13.23 -11.60 9.58
CA LEU A 197 -13.91 -12.38 10.59
C LEU A 197 -13.46 -13.83 10.45
N PHE A 198 -13.02 -14.41 11.54
CA PHE A 198 -12.73 -15.85 11.65
C PHE A 198 -13.72 -16.50 12.60
N GLY A 199 -14.10 -17.75 12.32
CA GLY A 199 -15.04 -18.48 13.13
C GLY A 199 -14.64 -19.95 13.31
N THR A 200 -14.85 -20.46 14.50
CA THR A 200 -14.84 -21.88 14.86
C THR A 200 -15.90 -22.16 15.93
N ASP A 201 -16.09 -23.40 16.33
CA ASP A 201 -17.08 -23.77 17.33
C ASP A 201 -16.84 -23.03 18.65
N GLY A 202 -17.78 -22.19 19.03
CA GLY A 202 -17.79 -21.48 20.30
C GLY A 202 -17.03 -20.17 20.34
N GLU A 203 -16.30 -19.77 19.27
CA GLU A 203 -15.60 -18.49 19.24
C GLU A 203 -15.51 -17.85 17.85
N THR A 204 -15.34 -16.54 17.87
CA THR A 204 -14.99 -15.75 16.68
C THR A 204 -13.82 -14.83 16.98
N LEU A 205 -12.98 -14.57 15.97
CA LEU A 205 -11.94 -13.54 16.02
C LEU A 205 -12.22 -12.51 14.94
N THR A 206 -12.24 -11.23 15.27
CA THR A 206 -12.38 -10.14 14.32
C THR A 206 -11.14 -9.27 14.31
N LEU A 207 -10.56 -9.07 13.13
CA LEU A 207 -9.50 -8.09 12.89
C LEU A 207 -10.10 -6.94 12.10
N ARG A 208 -9.87 -5.69 12.52
CA ARG A 208 -10.37 -4.52 11.81
C ARG A 208 -9.32 -3.43 11.70
N HIS A 209 -9.26 -2.80 10.53
CA HIS A 209 -8.49 -1.61 10.25
C HIS A 209 -9.36 -0.57 9.57
N ASP A 210 -9.25 0.67 10.03
CA ASP A 210 -9.96 1.83 9.50
C ASP A 210 -8.95 2.92 9.11
N SER A 211 -8.83 3.25 7.83
CA SER A 211 -8.21 4.48 7.35
C SER A 211 -9.28 5.56 7.29
N LEU A 212 -9.13 6.60 8.09
CA LEU A 212 -10.10 7.68 8.20
C LEU A 212 -9.82 8.83 7.23
N ASP A 213 -8.55 8.99 6.87
CA ASP A 213 -8.08 9.94 5.86
C ASP A 213 -6.69 9.54 5.32
N ARG A 214 -6.11 10.39 4.45
CA ARG A 214 -4.82 10.12 3.81
C ARG A 214 -3.62 10.17 4.76
N SER A 215 -3.75 10.76 5.95
CA SER A 215 -2.69 10.80 6.96
C SER A 215 -2.34 9.41 7.47
N SER A 216 -3.26 8.44 7.33
CA SER A 216 -3.01 7.04 7.68
C SER A 216 -1.82 6.39 6.95
N PHE A 217 -1.43 6.94 5.78
CA PHE A 217 -0.28 6.45 5.01
C PHE A 217 1.04 7.10 5.44
N MET A 218 0.99 8.29 6.05
CA MET A 218 2.18 9.12 6.27
C MET A 218 3.20 8.47 7.19
N ASN A 219 2.75 7.83 8.27
CA ASN A 219 3.65 7.13 9.20
C ASN A 219 4.43 5.99 8.52
N GLY A 220 3.80 5.27 7.59
CA GLY A 220 4.47 4.23 6.82
C GLY A 220 5.44 4.79 5.79
N ILE A 221 5.14 5.95 5.21
CA ILE A 221 6.01 6.62 4.25
C ILE A 221 7.25 7.17 4.95
N THR A 222 7.09 7.92 6.05
CA THR A 222 8.24 8.46 6.80
C THR A 222 9.11 7.36 7.41
N LEU A 223 8.48 6.26 7.87
CA LEU A 223 9.21 5.06 8.29
C LEU A 223 10.02 4.47 7.12
N ALA A 224 9.42 4.34 5.95
CA ALA A 224 10.10 3.83 4.76
C ALA A 224 11.28 4.71 4.35
N CYS A 225 11.11 6.03 4.33
CA CYS A 225 12.19 6.97 4.03
C CYS A 225 13.40 6.79 4.98
N LYS A 226 13.13 6.62 6.27
CA LYS A 226 14.18 6.44 7.28
C LYS A 226 14.86 5.08 7.26
N ALA A 227 14.15 4.02 6.84
CA ALA A 227 14.65 2.65 6.89
C ALA A 227 15.22 2.12 5.57
N ILE A 228 14.88 2.72 4.42
CA ILE A 228 15.19 2.16 3.10
C ILE A 228 16.68 1.93 2.86
N SER A 229 17.55 2.73 3.44
CA SER A 229 19.00 2.58 3.31
C SER A 229 19.54 1.25 3.85
N GLU A 230 18.82 0.63 4.80
CA GLU A 230 19.19 -0.64 5.44
C GLU A 230 18.63 -1.87 4.70
N HIS A 231 17.85 -1.67 3.62
CA HIS A 231 17.18 -2.74 2.87
C HIS A 231 17.72 -2.83 1.42
N PRO A 232 18.83 -3.53 1.18
CA PRO A 232 19.51 -3.55 -0.13
C PRO A 232 18.63 -4.05 -1.28
N GLY A 233 18.74 -3.38 -2.42
CA GLY A 233 18.06 -3.73 -3.68
C GLY A 233 16.59 -3.33 -3.70
N VAL A 234 15.72 -4.19 -4.24
CA VAL A 234 14.28 -3.91 -4.38
C VAL A 234 13.46 -4.73 -3.40
N THR A 235 12.81 -4.05 -2.48
CA THR A 235 11.89 -4.61 -1.48
C THR A 235 10.44 -4.40 -1.92
N ILE A 236 9.60 -5.42 -1.79
CA ILE A 236 8.17 -5.36 -2.10
C ILE A 236 7.35 -5.50 -0.83
N GLY A 237 6.56 -4.47 -0.54
CA GLY A 237 5.70 -4.42 0.65
C GLY A 237 6.38 -3.79 1.86
N LEU A 238 5.58 -3.15 2.70
CA LEU A 238 6.07 -2.47 3.91
C LEU A 238 6.37 -3.44 5.05
N ASP A 239 5.83 -4.65 5.01
CA ASP A 239 5.98 -5.69 6.02
C ASP A 239 7.46 -6.04 6.30
N THR A 240 8.31 -6.08 5.27
CA THR A 240 9.75 -6.30 5.44
C THR A 240 10.40 -5.23 6.33
N LEU A 241 10.04 -3.96 6.14
CA LEU A 241 10.56 -2.85 6.96
C LEU A 241 10.02 -2.87 8.39
N LEU A 242 8.84 -3.47 8.60
CA LEU A 242 8.25 -3.65 9.92
C LEU A 242 8.83 -4.87 10.67
N GLY A 243 9.62 -5.71 10.01
CA GLY A 243 10.20 -6.93 10.59
C GLY A 243 9.17 -8.04 10.84
N ILE A 244 8.09 -8.12 10.03
CA ILE A 244 6.96 -9.05 10.19
C ILE A 244 6.67 -9.87 8.93
#